data_ddfe5c7bf595931bc209c7e48dfecb56
#
_entry.id   ddfe5c7bf595931bc209c7e48dfecb56
#
_cell.length_a   1.000
_cell.length_b   1.000
_cell.length_c   1.000
_cell.angle_alpha   90.00
_cell.angle_beta   90.00
_cell.angle_gamma   90.00
#
_symmetry.space_group_name_H-M   'P 1'
#
loop_
_entity.id
_entity.type
_entity.pdbx_description
1 polymer ?
#
loop_
_entity_poly.entity_id
_entity_poly.type
_entity_poly.pdbx_seq_one_letter_code
_entity_poly.pdbx_strand_id
1 'polypeptide(L)'
;FIFGLSQVASNCGAVSPYAAVDVNGTTFWMSQQSFYMFDGAVRKIPCPVQDYVFDDFSITQQPLIYAGLNSDFNEITWFYASADSSFIDRNVTYNYVEGTWYTNSLDRTTWLDYGVYQVPYATQYSPTVVGDTPTVLGATDGSSIIYQHEQGTDNDTEAMECFLQSGDFDIEDGQNILSVSR
;
A
#
# COMPACT_ATOMS: atom_id res chain seq x y z
N PHE A 1 25.62 18.69 -23.91
CA PHE A 1 25.34 17.60 -22.93
C PHE A 1 24.88 16.37 -23.71
N ILE A 2 25.57 15.26 -23.54
CA ILE A 2 25.18 13.98 -24.15
C ILE A 2 24.49 13.20 -23.01
N PHE A 3 23.20 12.94 -23.17
CA PHE A 3 22.47 12.06 -22.25
C PHE A 3 22.71 10.62 -22.69
N GLY A 4 23.24 9.79 -21.79
CA GLY A 4 23.35 8.36 -21.99
C GLY A 4 22.19 7.66 -21.27
N LEU A 5 21.54 6.71 -21.93
CA LEU A 5 20.59 5.79 -21.33
C LEU A 5 21.23 4.42 -21.25
N SER A 6 21.24 3.83 -20.05
CA SER A 6 21.74 2.47 -19.86
C SER A 6 20.73 1.64 -19.10
N GLN A 7 20.52 0.39 -19.52
CA GLN A 7 19.70 -0.55 -18.78
C GLN A 7 20.51 -1.13 -17.63
N VAL A 8 20.01 -1.00 -16.40
CA VAL A 8 20.70 -1.47 -15.18
C VAL A 8 20.22 -2.85 -14.72
N ALA A 9 19.01 -3.27 -15.14
CA ALA A 9 18.45 -4.58 -14.85
C ALA A 9 17.33 -4.93 -15.85
N SER A 10 16.87 -6.18 -15.82
CA SER A 10 15.75 -6.69 -16.63
C SER A 10 14.73 -7.40 -15.74
N ASN A 11 13.48 -7.50 -16.23
CA ASN A 11 12.36 -8.17 -15.54
C ASN A 11 12.01 -7.59 -14.16
N CYS A 12 12.27 -6.31 -13.96
CA CYS A 12 11.98 -5.59 -12.71
C CYS A 12 11.29 -4.25 -12.98
N GLY A 13 10.57 -4.12 -14.09
CA GLY A 13 9.85 -2.91 -14.43
C GLY A 13 8.76 -2.57 -13.39
N ALA A 14 8.51 -1.29 -13.18
CA ALA A 14 7.41 -0.83 -12.33
C ALA A 14 6.07 -1.24 -12.95
N VAL A 15 5.10 -1.61 -12.10
CA VAL A 15 3.77 -2.05 -12.52
C VAL A 15 2.95 -0.92 -13.12
N SER A 16 3.19 0.31 -12.68
CA SER A 16 2.59 1.54 -13.20
C SER A 16 3.61 2.68 -13.21
N PRO A 17 3.35 3.78 -13.93
CA PRO A 17 4.21 4.96 -13.90
C PRO A 17 4.34 5.62 -12.51
N TYR A 18 3.38 5.39 -11.63
CA TYR A 18 3.31 6.00 -10.31
C TYR A 18 3.67 5.04 -9.17
N ALA A 19 4.03 3.80 -9.47
CA ALA A 19 4.33 2.77 -8.47
C ALA A 19 5.77 2.87 -7.89
N ALA A 20 6.47 3.96 -8.15
CA ALA A 20 7.83 4.18 -7.66
C ALA A 20 7.91 5.46 -6.82
N VAL A 21 8.72 5.41 -5.77
CA VAL A 21 9.03 6.54 -4.89
C VAL A 21 10.51 6.57 -4.57
N ASP A 22 11.08 7.77 -4.46
CA ASP A 22 12.47 7.98 -4.02
C ASP A 22 12.51 8.38 -2.54
N VAL A 23 13.41 7.77 -1.81
CA VAL A 23 13.70 8.08 -0.41
C VAL A 23 15.20 8.24 -0.27
N ASN A 24 15.65 9.47 -0.08
CA ASN A 24 17.07 9.80 0.15
C ASN A 24 18.04 9.21 -0.90
N GLY A 25 17.61 9.20 -2.18
CA GLY A 25 18.42 8.69 -3.29
C GLY A 25 18.33 7.18 -3.49
N THR A 26 17.49 6.48 -2.73
CA THR A 26 17.10 5.10 -2.98
C THR A 26 15.69 5.08 -3.55
N THR A 27 15.54 4.50 -4.74
CA THR A 27 14.23 4.36 -5.38
C THR A 27 13.62 3.00 -5.06
N PHE A 28 12.37 3.00 -4.63
CA PHE A 28 11.59 1.80 -4.33
C PHE A 28 10.42 1.70 -5.31
N TRP A 29 10.08 0.49 -5.77
CA TRP A 29 8.91 0.33 -6.64
C TRP A 29 8.26 -1.05 -6.52
N MET A 30 6.97 -1.07 -6.83
CA MET A 30 6.20 -2.28 -7.01
C MET A 30 6.28 -2.71 -8.48
N SER A 31 6.61 -3.97 -8.71
CA SER A 31 6.57 -4.63 -10.02
C SER A 31 5.35 -5.55 -10.09
N GLN A 32 5.20 -6.32 -11.16
CA GLN A 32 4.04 -7.21 -11.37
C GLN A 32 3.96 -8.38 -10.38
N GLN A 33 5.07 -8.78 -9.77
CA GLN A 33 5.12 -9.95 -8.89
C GLN A 33 6.07 -9.76 -7.69
N SER A 34 6.64 -8.59 -7.51
CA SER A 34 7.65 -8.37 -6.46
C SER A 34 7.88 -6.89 -6.22
N PHE A 35 8.57 -6.59 -5.15
CA PHE A 35 9.02 -5.26 -4.80
C PHE A 35 10.54 -5.15 -4.99
N TYR A 36 10.98 -4.01 -5.46
CA TYR A 36 12.39 -3.76 -5.77
C TYR A 36 12.85 -2.42 -5.20
N MET A 37 14.16 -2.31 -5.04
CA MET A 37 14.85 -1.08 -4.71
C MET A 37 16.07 -0.87 -5.58
N PHE A 38 16.48 0.39 -5.74
CA PHE A 38 17.70 0.79 -6.42
C PHE A 38 18.46 1.82 -5.57
N ASP A 39 19.67 1.45 -5.17
CA ASP A 39 20.62 2.27 -4.44
C ASP A 39 22.01 2.33 -5.14
N GLY A 40 21.99 2.21 -6.47
CA GLY A 40 23.15 1.98 -7.31
C GLY A 40 23.14 0.59 -7.95
N ALA A 41 22.39 -0.35 -7.39
CA ALA A 41 22.10 -1.66 -7.97
C ALA A 41 20.63 -2.04 -7.70
N VAL A 42 20.00 -2.73 -8.65
CA VAL A 42 18.63 -3.24 -8.46
C VAL A 42 18.66 -4.45 -7.56
N ARG A 43 17.84 -4.43 -6.52
CA ARG A 43 17.65 -5.53 -5.57
C ARG A 43 16.18 -5.82 -5.36
N LYS A 44 15.84 -7.10 -5.26
CA LYS A 44 14.51 -7.52 -4.82
C LYS A 44 14.40 -7.35 -3.30
N ILE A 45 13.28 -6.77 -2.84
CA ILE A 45 12.97 -6.64 -1.43
C ILE A 45 12.18 -7.90 -1.02
N PRO A 46 12.65 -8.67 -0.02
CA PRO A 46 11.88 -9.79 0.52
C PRO A 46 10.57 -9.28 1.12
N CYS A 47 9.45 -9.87 0.73
CA CYS A 47 8.13 -9.49 1.22
C CYS A 47 7.38 -10.73 1.70
N PRO A 48 7.17 -10.90 3.02
CA PRO A 48 6.45 -12.06 3.57
C PRO A 48 4.98 -12.13 3.14
N VAL A 49 4.39 -10.98 2.83
CA VAL A 49 2.98 -10.86 2.38
C VAL A 49 2.87 -10.80 0.85
N GLN A 50 3.92 -11.19 0.11
CA GLN A 50 3.96 -11.09 -1.34
C GLN A 50 2.82 -11.86 -2.00
N ASP A 51 2.60 -13.10 -1.62
CA ASP A 51 1.57 -13.96 -2.21
C ASP A 51 0.18 -13.40 -1.90
N TYR A 52 -0.07 -12.94 -0.66
CA TYR A 52 -1.33 -12.29 -0.30
C TYR A 52 -1.65 -11.06 -1.18
N VAL A 53 -0.64 -10.24 -1.48
CA VAL A 53 -0.83 -9.03 -2.30
C VAL A 53 -1.09 -9.39 -3.76
N PHE A 54 -0.25 -10.25 -4.34
CA PHE A 54 -0.29 -10.52 -5.78
C PHE A 54 -1.33 -11.55 -6.20
N ASP A 55 -1.84 -12.38 -5.28
CA ASP A 55 -2.99 -13.25 -5.52
C ASP A 55 -4.32 -12.48 -5.54
N ASP A 56 -4.42 -11.39 -4.77
CA ASP A 56 -5.58 -10.48 -4.73
C ASP A 56 -5.38 -9.20 -5.54
N PHE A 57 -4.70 -9.28 -6.67
CA PHE A 57 -4.26 -8.13 -7.43
C PHE A 57 -5.02 -8.00 -8.75
N SER A 58 -5.66 -6.85 -8.99
CA SER A 58 -6.37 -6.58 -10.25
C SER A 58 -5.41 -6.22 -11.39
N ILE A 59 -5.21 -7.16 -12.30
CA ILE A 59 -4.36 -6.96 -13.49
C ILE A 59 -4.89 -5.83 -14.38
N THR A 60 -6.21 -5.67 -14.46
CA THR A 60 -6.84 -4.64 -15.30
C THR A 60 -6.70 -3.25 -14.73
N GLN A 61 -6.51 -3.11 -13.43
CA GLN A 61 -6.40 -1.84 -12.73
C GLN A 61 -4.94 -1.45 -12.40
N GLN A 62 -3.96 -2.12 -12.95
CA GLN A 62 -2.54 -1.78 -12.79
C GLN A 62 -2.21 -0.30 -13.01
N PRO A 63 -2.79 0.40 -14.00
CA PRO A 63 -2.51 1.82 -14.21
C PRO A 63 -2.89 2.74 -13.04
N LEU A 64 -3.76 2.29 -12.14
CA LEU A 64 -4.18 3.06 -10.96
C LEU A 64 -3.20 2.96 -9.79
N ILE A 65 -2.30 1.98 -9.81
CA ILE A 65 -1.36 1.73 -8.71
C ILE A 65 -0.40 2.88 -8.58
N TYR A 66 -0.22 3.36 -7.35
CA TYR A 66 0.76 4.37 -7.02
C TYR A 66 1.41 4.10 -5.66
N ALA A 67 2.57 4.71 -5.46
CA ALA A 67 3.30 4.68 -4.20
C ALA A 67 3.14 6.01 -3.45
N GLY A 68 2.89 5.93 -2.15
CA GLY A 68 2.90 7.04 -1.21
C GLY A 68 4.04 6.89 -0.21
N LEU A 69 4.66 8.00 0.17
CA LEU A 69 5.67 8.05 1.22
C LEU A 69 5.08 8.64 2.49
N ASN A 70 5.32 8.02 3.63
CA ASN A 70 5.09 8.58 4.94
C ASN A 70 6.44 8.72 5.65
N SER A 71 7.05 9.89 5.53
CA SER A 71 8.42 10.13 5.99
C SER A 71 8.56 10.06 7.49
N ASP A 72 7.53 10.43 8.26
CA ASP A 72 7.56 10.46 9.73
C ASP A 72 7.67 9.03 10.31
N PHE A 73 7.09 8.06 9.63
CA PHE A 73 7.09 6.65 10.05
C PHE A 73 8.06 5.77 9.25
N ASN A 74 8.81 6.35 8.32
CA ASN A 74 9.73 5.63 7.43
C ASN A 74 9.03 4.56 6.59
N GLU A 75 7.87 4.89 6.03
CA GLU A 75 6.99 3.96 5.36
C GLU A 75 6.76 4.33 3.91
N ILE A 76 6.72 3.29 3.08
CA ILE A 76 6.29 3.37 1.69
C ILE A 76 5.05 2.51 1.54
N THR A 77 3.98 3.11 1.07
CA THR A 77 2.70 2.44 0.86
C THR A 77 2.38 2.37 -0.62
N TRP A 78 2.13 1.17 -1.14
CA TRP A 78 1.59 0.97 -2.48
C TRP A 78 0.10 0.71 -2.38
N PHE A 79 -0.66 1.55 -3.06
CA PHE A 79 -2.11 1.47 -3.15
C PHE A 79 -2.50 0.76 -4.43
N TYR A 80 -3.37 -0.25 -4.33
CA TYR A 80 -3.76 -1.08 -5.45
C TYR A 80 -5.23 -1.50 -5.37
N ALA A 81 -5.78 -1.99 -6.47
CA ALA A 81 -7.12 -2.55 -6.52
C ALA A 81 -7.05 -4.05 -6.29
N SER A 82 -7.93 -4.59 -5.45
CA SER A 82 -8.15 -6.02 -5.30
C SER A 82 -8.70 -6.65 -6.59
N ALA A 83 -8.66 -7.97 -6.71
CA ALA A 83 -9.02 -8.69 -7.92
C ALA A 83 -10.42 -8.36 -8.44
N ASP A 84 -11.37 -8.17 -7.52
CA ASP A 84 -12.78 -7.90 -7.83
C ASP A 84 -13.13 -6.39 -7.84
N SER A 85 -12.17 -5.51 -7.58
CA SER A 85 -12.38 -4.06 -7.52
C SER A 85 -12.02 -3.36 -8.83
N SER A 86 -12.78 -2.30 -9.15
CA SER A 86 -12.49 -1.39 -10.26
C SER A 86 -11.73 -0.13 -9.82
N PHE A 87 -11.48 0.04 -8.53
CA PHE A 87 -10.80 1.18 -7.92
C PHE A 87 -9.93 0.72 -6.76
N ILE A 88 -9.05 1.60 -6.28
CA ILE A 88 -8.11 1.31 -5.18
C ILE A 88 -8.91 1.08 -3.90
N ASP A 89 -8.69 -0.08 -3.29
CA ASP A 89 -9.35 -0.52 -2.05
C ASP A 89 -8.40 -1.26 -1.09
N ARG A 90 -7.15 -1.45 -1.49
CA ARG A 90 -6.11 -2.15 -0.72
C ARG A 90 -4.82 -1.37 -0.71
N ASN A 91 -4.03 -1.61 0.30
CA ASN A 91 -2.65 -1.19 0.30
C ASN A 91 -1.72 -2.21 0.95
N VAL A 92 -0.45 -2.08 0.62
CA VAL A 92 0.66 -2.77 1.28
C VAL A 92 1.73 -1.76 1.64
N THR A 93 2.19 -1.80 2.87
CA THR A 93 3.17 -0.84 3.39
C THR A 93 4.45 -1.55 3.79
N TYR A 94 5.55 -0.93 3.46
CA TYR A 94 6.91 -1.34 3.81
C TYR A 94 7.59 -0.28 4.65
N ASN A 95 7.97 -0.63 5.87
CA ASN A 95 8.88 0.20 6.67
C ASN A 95 10.30 -0.05 6.21
N TYR A 96 10.92 0.93 5.56
CA TYR A 96 12.23 0.77 4.93
C TYR A 96 13.41 0.84 5.92
N VAL A 97 13.16 1.22 7.17
CA VAL A 97 14.17 1.20 8.25
C VAL A 97 14.13 -0.12 9.00
N GLU A 98 12.95 -0.59 9.36
CA GLU A 98 12.76 -1.82 10.13
C GLU A 98 12.71 -3.07 9.26
N GLY A 99 12.43 -2.93 7.97
CA GLY A 99 12.25 -4.05 7.04
C GLY A 99 10.95 -4.82 7.25
N THR A 100 9.97 -4.22 7.91
CA THR A 100 8.67 -4.83 8.22
C THR A 100 7.63 -4.51 7.17
N TRP A 101 6.63 -5.39 7.04
CA TRP A 101 5.54 -5.27 6.09
C TRP A 101 4.20 -5.44 6.78
N TYR A 102 3.20 -4.71 6.30
CA TYR A 102 1.80 -4.91 6.66
C TYR A 102 0.86 -4.54 5.52
N THR A 103 -0.36 -5.02 5.59
CA THR A 103 -1.43 -4.79 4.62
C THR A 103 -2.62 -4.14 5.30
N ASN A 104 -3.39 -3.36 4.54
CA ASN A 104 -4.58 -2.71 5.04
C ASN A 104 -5.63 -2.58 3.93
N SER A 105 -6.89 -2.40 4.32
CA SER A 105 -8.00 -2.03 3.44
C SER A 105 -8.20 -0.52 3.56
N LEU A 106 -7.54 0.26 2.69
CA LEU A 106 -7.60 1.72 2.70
C LEU A 106 -7.70 2.23 1.27
N ASP A 107 -8.82 2.82 0.94
CA ASP A 107 -9.17 3.33 -0.37
C ASP A 107 -8.72 4.79 -0.55
N ARG A 108 -7.45 4.99 -0.77
CA ARG A 108 -6.88 6.31 -1.09
C ARG A 108 -6.43 6.34 -2.53
N THR A 109 -6.81 7.40 -3.25
CA THR A 109 -6.51 7.58 -4.67
C THR A 109 -5.31 8.48 -4.94
N THR A 110 -4.93 9.28 -3.95
CA THR A 110 -3.69 10.06 -3.94
C THR A 110 -3.14 10.14 -2.53
N TRP A 111 -1.86 10.41 -2.41
CA TRP A 111 -1.18 10.59 -1.15
C TRP A 111 -0.19 11.74 -1.25
N LEU A 112 -0.22 12.65 -0.28
CA LEU A 112 0.74 13.73 -0.11
C LEU A 112 1.42 13.55 1.24
N ASP A 113 2.73 13.36 1.19
CA ASP A 113 3.54 13.20 2.38
C ASP A 113 3.59 14.46 3.25
N TYR A 114 4.02 14.27 4.47
CA TYR A 114 4.47 15.32 5.37
C TYR A 114 5.44 16.29 4.66
N GLY A 115 5.32 17.58 4.95
CA GLY A 115 6.17 18.60 4.34
C GLY A 115 5.65 20.00 4.63
N VAL A 116 4.98 20.61 3.66
CA VAL A 116 4.35 21.93 3.85
C VAL A 116 3.24 21.89 4.90
N TYR A 117 2.52 20.79 4.92
CA TYR A 117 1.51 20.48 5.94
C TYR A 117 2.15 19.59 7.01
N GLN A 118 1.75 19.75 8.25
CA GLN A 118 2.34 19.03 9.39
C GLN A 118 1.88 17.57 9.48
N VAL A 119 1.05 17.12 8.58
CA VAL A 119 0.48 15.77 8.52
C VAL A 119 0.30 15.36 7.06
N PRO A 120 0.27 14.05 6.76
CA PRO A 120 -0.06 13.58 5.43
C PRO A 120 -1.53 13.85 5.07
N TYR A 121 -1.77 14.08 3.78
CA TYR A 121 -3.09 14.23 3.20
C TYR A 121 -3.32 13.19 2.12
N ALA A 122 -4.52 12.67 2.06
CA ALA A 122 -4.91 11.74 1.01
C ALA A 122 -6.32 12.03 0.52
N THR A 123 -6.62 11.62 -0.70
CA THR A 123 -7.97 11.72 -1.25
C THR A 123 -8.59 10.33 -1.40
N GLN A 124 -9.88 10.27 -1.20
CA GLN A 124 -10.70 9.10 -1.50
C GLN A 124 -11.65 9.45 -2.64
N TYR A 125 -11.77 8.56 -3.61
CA TYR A 125 -12.82 8.62 -4.62
C TYR A 125 -13.98 7.71 -4.18
N SER A 126 -15.16 8.30 -4.00
CA SER A 126 -16.38 7.54 -3.74
C SER A 126 -17.18 7.44 -5.03
N PRO A 127 -17.17 6.29 -5.72
CA PRO A 127 -18.03 6.12 -6.89
C PRO A 127 -19.49 6.15 -6.46
N THR A 128 -20.32 6.83 -7.26
CA THR A 128 -21.78 6.77 -7.08
C THR A 128 -22.24 5.36 -7.43
N VAL A 129 -22.56 4.56 -6.44
CA VAL A 129 -23.22 3.27 -6.64
C VAL A 129 -24.70 3.56 -6.70
N VAL A 130 -25.30 3.37 -7.89
CA VAL A 130 -26.75 3.50 -8.06
C VAL A 130 -27.43 2.38 -7.26
N GLY A 131 -27.99 2.73 -6.10
CA GLY A 131 -28.76 1.82 -5.26
C GLY A 131 -28.20 1.55 -3.86
N ASP A 132 -26.96 1.88 -3.57
CA ASP A 132 -26.41 1.80 -2.22
C ASP A 132 -26.26 3.19 -1.60
N THR A 133 -26.61 3.28 -0.33
CA THR A 133 -26.36 4.50 0.46
C THR A 133 -24.84 4.58 0.68
N PRO A 134 -24.17 5.66 0.26
CA PRO A 134 -22.75 5.79 0.54
C PRO A 134 -22.52 5.78 2.04
N THR A 135 -21.65 4.90 2.48
CA THR A 135 -21.31 4.71 3.90
C THR A 135 -20.37 5.81 4.41
N VAL A 136 -19.96 6.73 3.54
CA VAL A 136 -19.05 7.81 3.89
C VAL A 136 -19.85 9.09 4.10
N LEU A 137 -19.73 9.66 5.29
CA LEU A 137 -20.40 10.89 5.67
C LEU A 137 -20.00 12.04 4.75
N GLY A 138 -20.90 12.44 3.83
CA GLY A 138 -20.74 13.62 2.97
C GLY A 138 -20.52 13.38 1.49
N ALA A 139 -20.30 12.14 1.01
CA ALA A 139 -20.13 11.85 -0.41
C ALA A 139 -21.42 11.27 -1.00
N THR A 140 -22.20 12.07 -1.70
CA THR A 140 -23.50 11.66 -2.25
C THR A 140 -23.53 11.45 -3.77
N ASP A 141 -22.45 11.76 -4.51
CA ASP A 141 -22.52 11.81 -5.99
C ASP A 141 -21.18 11.77 -6.72
N GLY A 142 -20.28 10.87 -6.35
CA GLY A 142 -18.95 10.79 -6.98
C GLY A 142 -18.02 11.92 -6.56
N SER A 143 -18.24 12.50 -5.39
CA SER A 143 -17.36 13.49 -4.79
C SER A 143 -16.10 12.83 -4.23
N SER A 144 -15.00 13.56 -4.27
CA SER A 144 -13.77 13.15 -3.60
C SER A 144 -13.69 13.78 -2.22
N ILE A 145 -13.24 13.01 -1.23
CA ILE A 145 -13.01 13.48 0.14
C ILE A 145 -11.52 13.62 0.34
N ILE A 146 -11.11 14.66 1.06
CA ILE A 146 -9.73 14.87 1.48
C ILE A 146 -9.63 14.53 2.96
N TYR A 147 -8.75 13.59 3.30
CA TYR A 147 -8.47 13.18 4.66
C TYR A 147 -7.13 13.74 5.13
N GLN A 148 -7.09 14.14 6.39
CA GLN A 148 -5.85 14.31 7.14
C GLN A 148 -5.52 12.97 7.81
N HIS A 149 -4.32 12.46 7.56
CA HIS A 149 -3.83 11.27 8.21
C HIS A 149 -3.00 11.59 9.44
N GLU A 150 -2.74 10.59 10.27
CA GLU A 150 -1.94 10.70 11.51
C GLU A 150 -2.51 11.71 12.52
N GLN A 151 -3.83 11.83 12.56
CA GLN A 151 -4.55 12.70 13.49
C GLN A 151 -5.62 11.92 14.26
N GLY A 152 -5.54 11.98 15.61
CA GLY A 152 -6.49 11.28 16.47
C GLY A 152 -6.30 9.76 16.52
N THR A 153 -7.35 9.05 16.92
CA THR A 153 -7.37 7.59 17.12
C THR A 153 -8.51 6.91 16.37
N ASP A 154 -9.26 7.69 15.62
CA ASP A 154 -10.49 7.24 14.96
C ASP A 154 -10.33 7.28 13.44
N ASN A 155 -11.08 6.47 12.74
CA ASN A 155 -11.26 6.57 11.30
C ASN A 155 -12.57 7.33 11.04
N ASP A 156 -12.48 8.66 10.88
CA ASP A 156 -13.61 9.56 10.61
C ASP A 156 -14.78 9.37 11.60
N THR A 157 -14.45 9.47 12.91
CA THR A 157 -15.37 9.28 14.05
C THR A 157 -15.75 7.83 14.40
N GLU A 158 -15.32 6.85 13.61
CA GLU A 158 -15.48 5.45 13.92
C GLU A 158 -14.19 4.85 14.48
N ALA A 159 -14.31 3.87 15.37
CA ALA A 159 -13.14 3.18 15.93
C ALA A 159 -12.39 2.43 14.82
N MET A 160 -11.06 2.62 14.75
CA MET A 160 -10.23 1.85 13.82
C MET A 160 -10.22 0.37 14.24
N GLU A 161 -10.49 -0.51 13.28
CA GLU A 161 -10.29 -1.94 13.45
C GLU A 161 -8.79 -2.26 13.33
N CYS A 162 -8.18 -2.66 14.44
CA CYS A 162 -6.78 -3.04 14.49
C CYS A 162 -6.65 -4.50 14.92
N PHE A 163 -5.90 -5.28 14.16
CA PHE A 163 -5.61 -6.66 14.53
C PHE A 163 -4.14 -7.00 14.26
N LEU A 164 -3.64 -7.95 15.03
CA LEU A 164 -2.34 -8.56 14.83
C LEU A 164 -2.54 -10.06 14.62
N GLN A 165 -2.11 -10.55 13.48
CA GLN A 165 -2.15 -11.96 13.15
C GLN A 165 -0.71 -12.48 13.02
N SER A 166 -0.37 -13.50 13.83
CA SER A 166 0.89 -14.23 13.62
C SER A 166 0.77 -15.14 12.41
N GLY A 167 1.91 -15.44 11.79
CA GLY A 167 1.96 -16.61 10.90
C GLY A 167 1.60 -17.90 11.66
N ASP A 168 1.23 -18.92 10.90
CA ASP A 168 1.01 -20.25 11.47
C ASP A 168 2.30 -20.72 12.15
N PHE A 169 2.19 -21.15 13.39
CA PHE A 169 3.31 -21.73 14.10
C PHE A 169 2.96 -23.14 14.54
N ASP A 170 3.94 -23.99 14.43
CA ASP A 170 3.85 -25.38 14.76
C ASP A 170 4.65 -25.68 16.03
N ILE A 171 4.15 -26.60 16.83
CA ILE A 171 4.85 -27.09 18.00
C ILE A 171 5.29 -28.53 17.73
N GLU A 172 6.59 -28.72 17.61
CA GLU A 172 7.27 -29.97 17.28
C GLU A 172 7.10 -30.36 15.79
N ASP A 173 6.25 -31.35 15.47
CA ASP A 173 6.12 -31.94 14.13
C ASP A 173 4.71 -31.76 13.49
N GLY A 174 3.94 -30.81 13.96
CA GLY A 174 2.60 -30.47 13.42
C GLY A 174 1.48 -31.42 13.84
N GLN A 175 1.74 -32.34 14.73
CA GLN A 175 0.74 -33.33 15.15
C GLN A 175 -0.01 -32.91 16.42
N ASN A 176 0.35 -31.80 17.05
CA ASN A 176 -0.23 -31.36 18.30
C ASN A 176 -1.25 -30.25 18.10
N ILE A 177 -2.39 -30.37 18.80
CA ILE A 177 -3.40 -29.31 18.83
C ILE A 177 -3.09 -28.37 19.97
N LEU A 178 -2.81 -27.10 19.66
CA LEU A 178 -2.69 -26.05 20.64
C LEU A 178 -4.07 -25.47 20.98
N SER A 179 -4.43 -25.51 22.25
CA SER A 179 -5.64 -24.83 22.76
C SER A 179 -5.18 -23.66 23.64
N VAL A 180 -5.52 -22.43 23.23
CA VAL A 180 -5.30 -21.24 24.05
C VAL A 180 -6.62 -20.82 24.66
N SER A 181 -6.71 -20.85 25.99
CA SER A 181 -7.84 -20.30 26.73
C SER A 181 -7.52 -18.91 27.26
N ARG A 182 -8.48 -18.00 27.19
CA ARG A 182 -8.40 -16.67 27.82
C ARG A 182 -8.57 -16.78 29.33
#